data_14a776fc7e38d63dd897126117339b6a
#
_entry.id   14a776fc7e38d63dd897126117339b6a
#
_cell.length_a   1.000
_cell.length_b   1.000
_cell.length_c   1.000
_cell.angle_alpha   90.00
_cell.angle_beta   90.00
_cell.angle_gamma   90.00
#
_symmetry.space_group_name_H-M   'P 1'
#
loop_
_entity.id
_entity.type
_entity.pdbx_description
1 polymer ?
#
loop_
_entity_poly.entity_id
_entity_poly.type
_entity_poly.pdbx_seq_one_letter_code
_entity_poly.pdbx_strand_id
1 'polypeptide(L)'
;FTKNTTKGGESTLCDGFKIAEDMRVLYPEHFELLAKTPIHFYLKDNNNIFESIKTIIELDSIGQINCIRYSNHSSQPFNLPPEKMYDFYAAYQQFGKMREHQKYQLKIKMNQGDLYMIDNTRILHGRSEYSATEGERNIHGCFLEKDQILSNWKINRLKTDSYWSYWLKMSRY
;
A
#
# COMPACT_ATOMS: atom_id res chain seq x y z
N PHE A 1 8.80 -16.40 1.25
CA PHE A 1 8.08 -17.57 1.82
C PHE A 1 9.06 -18.67 2.19
N THR A 2 9.10 -19.04 3.44
CA THR A 2 9.94 -20.16 3.90
C THR A 2 9.17 -21.50 3.88
N LYS A 3 7.84 -21.42 3.95
CA LYS A 3 6.94 -22.58 3.82
C LYS A 3 5.54 -22.12 3.40
N ASN A 4 4.90 -22.83 2.49
CA ASN A 4 3.52 -22.53 2.08
C ASN A 4 2.84 -23.78 1.48
N THR A 5 2.44 -24.69 2.34
CA THR A 5 1.80 -25.96 1.97
C THR A 5 0.29 -25.95 2.24
N THR A 6 -0.26 -24.83 2.78
CA THR A 6 -1.69 -24.71 3.09
C THR A 6 -2.55 -24.74 1.82
N LYS A 7 -3.76 -25.28 1.94
CA LYS A 7 -4.80 -25.07 0.94
C LYS A 7 -5.34 -23.63 1.06
N GLY A 8 -5.48 -22.91 -0.05
CA GLY A 8 -5.79 -21.48 -0.05
C GLY A 8 -4.56 -20.61 0.33
N GLY A 9 -4.79 -19.45 0.89
CA GLY A 9 -3.73 -18.55 1.36
C GLY A 9 -2.92 -17.88 0.25
N GLU A 10 -3.54 -17.71 -0.94
CA GLU A 10 -2.91 -16.91 -2.01
C GLU A 10 -2.69 -15.49 -1.53
N SER A 11 -1.55 -14.92 -1.90
CA SER A 11 -1.32 -13.48 -1.76
C SER A 11 -2.20 -12.73 -2.75
N THR A 12 -2.91 -11.72 -2.27
CA THR A 12 -3.75 -10.86 -3.09
C THR A 12 -3.11 -9.49 -3.19
N LEU A 13 -2.94 -8.99 -4.41
CA LEU A 13 -2.36 -7.68 -4.69
C LEU A 13 -3.33 -6.86 -5.52
N CYS A 14 -3.44 -5.56 -5.23
CA CYS A 14 -4.24 -4.61 -6.01
C CYS A 14 -3.46 -3.32 -6.20
N ASP A 15 -3.48 -2.77 -7.41
CA ASP A 15 -2.96 -1.42 -7.65
C ASP A 15 -3.95 -0.37 -7.13
N GLY A 16 -3.68 0.17 -5.95
CA GLY A 16 -4.52 1.18 -5.31
C GLY A 16 -4.62 2.48 -6.11
N PHE A 17 -3.56 2.86 -6.85
CA PHE A 17 -3.60 4.03 -7.72
C PHE A 17 -4.58 3.81 -8.87
N LYS A 18 -4.55 2.64 -9.50
CA LYS A 18 -5.50 2.32 -10.58
C LYS A 18 -6.94 2.31 -10.08
N ILE A 19 -7.19 1.78 -8.89
CA ILE A 19 -8.52 1.82 -8.27
C ILE A 19 -8.97 3.27 -8.06
N ALA A 20 -8.10 4.11 -7.51
CA ALA A 20 -8.43 5.51 -7.23
C ALA A 20 -8.62 6.33 -8.52
N GLU A 21 -7.83 6.09 -9.57
CA GLU A 21 -8.03 6.74 -10.88
C GLU A 21 -9.38 6.34 -11.51
N ASP A 22 -9.72 5.05 -11.48
CA ASP A 22 -11.02 4.60 -11.98
C ASP A 22 -12.18 5.16 -11.12
N MET A 23 -11.98 5.27 -9.80
CA MET A 23 -12.97 5.88 -8.90
C MET A 23 -13.15 7.37 -9.20
N ARG A 24 -12.09 8.11 -9.49
CA ARG A 24 -12.15 9.52 -9.88
C ARG A 24 -13.08 9.75 -11.08
N VAL A 25 -13.07 8.80 -12.03
CA VAL A 25 -13.91 8.88 -13.23
C VAL A 25 -15.33 8.37 -12.99
N LEU A 26 -15.46 7.22 -12.32
CA LEU A 26 -16.76 6.51 -12.18
C LEU A 26 -17.59 7.00 -11.01
N TYR A 27 -16.96 7.48 -9.93
CA TYR A 27 -17.56 7.90 -8.68
C TYR A 27 -16.87 9.16 -8.14
N PRO A 28 -16.90 10.29 -8.86
CA PRO A 28 -16.13 11.49 -8.52
C PRO A 28 -16.42 12.06 -7.14
N GLU A 29 -17.66 12.01 -6.68
CA GLU A 29 -18.04 12.47 -5.33
C GLU A 29 -17.41 11.60 -4.24
N HIS A 30 -17.40 10.28 -4.41
CA HIS A 30 -16.74 9.36 -3.49
C HIS A 30 -15.22 9.54 -3.48
N PHE A 31 -14.63 9.75 -4.65
CA PHE A 31 -13.20 10.06 -4.76
C PHE A 31 -12.85 11.33 -3.96
N GLU A 32 -13.60 12.40 -4.16
CA GLU A 32 -13.41 13.68 -3.45
C GLU A 32 -13.52 13.52 -1.93
N LEU A 33 -14.51 12.76 -1.45
CA LEU A 33 -14.67 12.48 -0.02
C LEU A 33 -13.43 11.76 0.55
N LEU A 34 -12.95 10.72 -0.13
CA LEU A 34 -11.77 9.96 0.32
C LEU A 34 -10.46 10.73 0.18
N ALA A 35 -10.39 11.70 -0.74
CA ALA A 35 -9.21 12.54 -0.95
C ALA A 35 -9.15 13.77 -0.04
N LYS A 36 -10.31 14.27 0.44
CA LYS A 36 -10.38 15.53 1.21
C LYS A 36 -10.70 15.32 2.70
N THR A 37 -11.24 14.17 3.08
CA THR A 37 -11.65 13.91 4.46
C THR A 37 -10.56 13.11 5.18
N PRO A 38 -9.81 13.72 6.10
CA PRO A 38 -8.81 13.00 6.88
C PRO A 38 -9.50 12.12 7.94
N ILE A 39 -8.93 10.95 8.16
CA ILE A 39 -9.35 10.01 9.20
C ILE A 39 -8.16 9.63 10.08
N HIS A 40 -8.46 9.09 11.24
CA HIS A 40 -7.46 8.68 12.21
C HIS A 40 -6.98 7.26 11.95
N PHE A 41 -5.68 7.09 11.85
CA PHE A 41 -4.99 5.80 11.82
C PHE A 41 -4.22 5.61 13.11
N TYR A 42 -4.32 4.42 13.66
CA TYR A 42 -3.66 4.05 14.91
C TYR A 42 -3.19 2.60 14.85
N LEU A 43 -1.94 2.38 15.18
CA LEU A 43 -1.36 1.06 15.30
C LEU A 43 -0.50 1.02 16.57
N LYS A 44 -0.76 0.04 17.42
CA LYS A 44 0.02 -0.20 18.62
C LYS A 44 0.56 -1.62 18.61
N ASP A 45 1.85 -1.75 18.88
CA ASP A 45 2.51 -3.01 19.22
C ASP A 45 3.08 -2.95 20.65
N ASN A 46 3.92 -3.91 21.03
CA ASN A 46 4.47 -3.97 22.38
C ASN A 46 5.42 -2.81 22.70
N ASN A 47 6.05 -2.21 21.71
CA ASN A 47 7.12 -1.22 21.88
C ASN A 47 6.83 0.12 21.24
N ASN A 48 5.81 0.20 20.35
CA ASN A 48 5.56 1.38 19.51
C ASN A 48 4.08 1.74 19.50
N ILE A 49 3.83 3.03 19.37
CA ILE A 49 2.53 3.59 19.03
C ILE A 49 2.73 4.47 17.81
N PHE A 50 2.06 4.10 16.72
CA PHE A 50 2.02 4.89 15.48
C PHE A 50 0.64 5.50 15.33
N GLU A 51 0.60 6.80 15.13
CA GLU A 51 -0.64 7.56 15.03
C GLU A 51 -0.51 8.62 13.94
N SER A 52 -1.53 8.76 13.13
CA SER A 52 -1.58 9.80 12.11
C SER A 52 -3.00 10.14 11.71
N ILE A 53 -3.22 11.39 11.28
CA ILE A 53 -4.47 11.84 10.67
C ILE A 53 -4.17 12.11 9.19
N LYS A 54 -4.74 11.31 8.31
CA LYS A 54 -4.47 11.32 6.88
C LYS A 54 -5.72 10.96 6.08
N THR A 55 -5.73 11.31 4.80
CA THR A 55 -6.77 10.89 3.86
C THR A 55 -6.53 9.45 3.37
N ILE A 56 -7.59 8.78 2.93
CA ILE A 56 -7.50 7.47 2.27
C ILE A 56 -6.73 7.59 0.94
N ILE A 57 -7.09 8.59 0.13
CA ILE A 57 -6.41 8.94 -1.11
C ILE A 57 -5.62 10.21 -0.84
N GLU A 58 -4.30 10.14 -0.88
CA GLU A 58 -3.46 11.32 -0.78
C GLU A 58 -3.08 11.81 -2.16
N LEU A 59 -3.26 13.10 -2.39
CA LEU A 59 -2.88 13.78 -3.63
C LEU A 59 -1.64 14.64 -3.40
N ASP A 60 -0.83 14.78 -4.42
CA ASP A 60 0.25 15.76 -4.44
C ASP A 60 -0.27 17.19 -4.77
N SER A 61 0.65 18.14 -4.86
CA SER A 61 0.34 19.56 -5.11
C SER A 61 -0.27 19.83 -6.49
N ILE A 62 -0.17 18.91 -7.43
CA ILE A 62 -0.74 19.00 -8.78
C ILE A 62 -1.93 18.04 -8.98
N GLY A 63 -2.44 17.45 -7.89
CA GLY A 63 -3.61 16.59 -7.90
C GLY A 63 -3.38 15.15 -8.38
N GLN A 64 -2.13 14.70 -8.48
CA GLN A 64 -1.83 13.30 -8.77
C GLN A 64 -1.87 12.45 -7.51
N ILE A 65 -2.24 11.18 -7.64
CA ILE A 65 -2.30 10.26 -6.51
C ILE A 65 -0.88 9.94 -6.05
N ASN A 66 -0.62 10.23 -4.78
CA ASN A 66 0.68 10.05 -4.15
C ASN A 66 0.73 8.86 -3.18
N CYS A 67 -0.38 8.57 -2.51
CA CYS A 67 -0.46 7.44 -1.58
C CYS A 67 -1.91 6.98 -1.40
N ILE A 68 -2.10 5.68 -1.22
CA ILE A 68 -3.37 5.07 -0.82
C ILE A 68 -3.21 4.42 0.56
N ARG A 69 -4.09 4.79 1.50
CA ARG A 69 -4.16 4.25 2.86
C ARG A 69 -5.50 3.57 3.08
N TYR A 70 -5.58 2.30 2.73
CA TYR A 70 -6.79 1.52 2.93
C TYR A 70 -6.46 0.29 3.79
N SER A 71 -6.72 0.39 5.09
CA SER A 71 -6.41 -0.67 6.06
C SER A 71 -7.46 -0.74 7.16
N ASN A 72 -8.25 -1.80 7.18
CA ASN A 72 -9.22 -2.04 8.25
C ASN A 72 -8.56 -2.36 9.60
N HIS A 73 -7.25 -2.66 9.59
CA HIS A 73 -6.51 -2.99 10.81
C HIS A 73 -6.02 -1.75 11.55
N SER A 74 -5.66 -0.70 10.83
CA SER A 74 -5.09 0.53 11.41
C SER A 74 -6.02 1.74 11.35
N SER A 75 -7.09 1.72 10.56
CA SER A 75 -8.09 2.79 10.59
C SER A 75 -8.92 2.69 11.86
N GLN A 76 -9.04 3.80 12.57
CA GLN A 76 -9.94 3.92 13.71
C GLN A 76 -11.39 4.13 13.24
N PRO A 77 -12.40 3.93 14.11
CA PRO A 77 -13.76 4.34 13.82
C PRO A 77 -13.78 5.79 13.35
N PHE A 78 -14.51 6.07 12.27
CA PHE A 78 -14.53 7.40 11.70
C PHE A 78 -15.24 8.38 12.64
N ASN A 79 -14.52 9.41 13.05
CA ASN A 79 -15.06 10.49 13.87
C ASN A 79 -15.36 11.70 12.99
N LEU A 80 -16.49 11.64 12.30
CA LEU A 80 -16.97 12.66 11.40
C LEU A 80 -18.31 13.24 11.90
N PRO A 81 -18.67 14.47 11.52
CA PRO A 81 -20.01 14.99 11.77
C PRO A 81 -21.08 14.03 11.22
N PRO A 82 -22.21 13.82 11.95
CA PRO A 82 -23.24 12.85 11.60
C PRO A 82 -23.75 12.99 10.16
N GLU A 83 -23.88 14.21 9.66
CA GLU A 83 -24.34 14.53 8.30
C GLU A 83 -23.39 14.05 7.20
N LYS A 84 -22.10 13.88 7.52
CA LYS A 84 -21.06 13.40 6.57
C LYS A 84 -20.77 11.91 6.70
N MET A 85 -21.20 11.29 7.78
CA MET A 85 -20.85 9.91 8.14
C MET A 85 -21.32 8.92 7.09
N TYR A 86 -22.60 9.01 6.67
CA TYR A 86 -23.19 8.09 5.70
C TYR A 86 -22.46 8.14 4.36
N ASP A 87 -22.24 9.33 3.82
CA ASP A 87 -21.60 9.51 2.51
C ASP A 87 -20.15 9.06 2.52
N PHE A 88 -19.44 9.32 3.63
CA PHE A 88 -18.06 8.85 3.78
C PHE A 88 -17.99 7.31 3.84
N TYR A 89 -18.87 6.66 4.61
CA TYR A 89 -18.94 5.19 4.64
C TYR A 89 -19.30 4.60 3.28
N ALA A 90 -20.22 5.23 2.55
CA ALA A 90 -20.57 4.81 1.20
C ALA A 90 -19.35 4.88 0.25
N ALA A 91 -18.59 5.97 0.31
CA ALA A 91 -17.36 6.13 -0.45
C ALA A 91 -16.29 5.07 -0.06
N TYR A 92 -16.09 4.86 1.23
CA TYR A 92 -15.15 3.86 1.74
C TYR A 92 -15.53 2.44 1.31
N GLN A 93 -16.81 2.08 1.41
CA GLN A 93 -17.32 0.79 0.93
C GLN A 93 -17.20 0.64 -0.59
N GLN A 94 -17.43 1.72 -1.35
CA GLN A 94 -17.29 1.68 -2.80
C GLN A 94 -15.83 1.40 -3.20
N PHE A 95 -14.86 2.02 -2.53
CA PHE A 95 -13.44 1.70 -2.72
C PHE A 95 -13.15 0.23 -2.40
N GLY A 96 -13.71 -0.29 -1.31
CA GLY A 96 -13.61 -1.70 -0.93
C GLY A 96 -14.18 -2.66 -1.98
N LYS A 97 -15.37 -2.36 -2.52
CA LYS A 97 -15.99 -3.15 -3.61
C LYS A 97 -15.13 -3.17 -4.87
N MET A 98 -14.55 -2.01 -5.24
CA MET A 98 -13.63 -1.95 -6.38
C MET A 98 -12.39 -2.80 -6.12
N ARG A 99 -11.77 -2.70 -4.94
CA ARG A 99 -10.62 -3.51 -4.55
C ARG A 99 -10.91 -5.02 -4.63
N GLU A 100 -12.12 -5.45 -4.30
CA GLU A 100 -12.53 -6.87 -4.33
C GLU A 100 -12.89 -7.37 -5.72
N HIS A 101 -13.11 -6.48 -6.66
CA HIS A 101 -13.47 -6.85 -8.01
C HIS A 101 -12.29 -7.49 -8.74
N GLN A 102 -12.55 -8.60 -9.44
CA GLN A 102 -11.54 -9.41 -10.14
C GLN A 102 -10.64 -8.60 -11.10
N LYS A 103 -11.18 -7.54 -11.71
CA LYS A 103 -10.44 -6.63 -12.61
C LYS A 103 -9.19 -6.02 -11.95
N TYR A 104 -9.22 -5.80 -10.63
CA TYR A 104 -8.15 -5.12 -9.91
C TYR A 104 -7.26 -6.06 -9.10
N GLN A 105 -7.71 -7.32 -8.92
CA GLN A 105 -7.00 -8.28 -8.07
C GLN A 105 -6.06 -9.18 -8.87
N LEU A 106 -4.83 -9.27 -8.39
CA LEU A 106 -3.90 -10.34 -8.73
C LEU A 106 -3.82 -11.30 -7.55
N LYS A 107 -4.08 -12.59 -7.79
CA LYS A 107 -3.95 -13.66 -6.79
C LYS A 107 -2.78 -14.56 -7.16
N ILE A 108 -1.86 -14.75 -6.24
CA ILE A 108 -0.64 -15.52 -6.47
C ILE A 108 -0.47 -16.54 -5.34
N LYS A 109 -0.40 -17.81 -5.69
CA LYS A 109 0.06 -18.84 -4.75
C LYS A 109 1.58 -18.82 -4.73
N MET A 110 2.14 -18.32 -3.64
CA MET A 110 3.59 -18.25 -3.45
C MET A 110 4.13 -19.61 -3.03
N ASN A 111 5.23 -20.03 -3.63
CA ASN A 111 5.94 -21.26 -3.26
C ASN A 111 7.06 -20.96 -2.26
N GLN A 112 7.65 -22.00 -1.70
CA GLN A 112 8.86 -21.87 -0.90
C GLN A 112 9.99 -21.28 -1.74
N GLY A 113 10.66 -20.26 -1.23
CA GLY A 113 11.72 -19.53 -1.92
C GLY A 113 11.22 -18.31 -2.72
N ASP A 114 9.93 -18.20 -2.98
CA ASP A 114 9.39 -17.02 -3.66
C ASP A 114 9.48 -15.77 -2.79
N LEU A 115 9.76 -14.64 -3.44
CA LEU A 115 9.81 -13.31 -2.83
C LEU A 115 9.07 -12.32 -3.73
N TYR A 116 8.34 -11.40 -3.13
CA TYR A 116 7.88 -10.20 -3.82
C TYR A 116 8.24 -8.95 -3.03
N MET A 117 8.46 -7.87 -3.73
CA MET A 117 8.65 -6.53 -3.17
C MET A 117 7.62 -5.59 -3.78
N ILE A 118 6.97 -4.79 -2.96
CA ILE A 118 5.92 -3.86 -3.39
C ILE A 118 6.19 -2.45 -2.88
N ASP A 119 5.73 -1.45 -3.60
CA ASP A 119 5.56 -0.10 -3.08
C ASP A 119 4.29 -0.07 -2.22
N ASN A 120 4.47 -0.07 -0.89
CA ASN A 120 3.38 -0.13 0.07
C ASN A 120 2.52 1.15 0.11
N THR A 121 2.98 2.24 -0.51
CA THR A 121 2.16 3.46 -0.68
C THR A 121 1.17 3.35 -1.83
N ARG A 122 1.36 2.38 -2.73
CA ARG A 122 0.57 2.16 -3.93
C ARG A 122 -0.16 0.82 -3.94
N ILE A 123 0.52 -0.26 -3.59
CA ILE A 123 -0.01 -1.63 -3.73
C ILE A 123 -0.71 -2.06 -2.44
N LEU A 124 -2.01 -2.24 -2.53
CA LEU A 124 -2.78 -2.89 -1.50
C LEU A 124 -2.53 -4.39 -1.55
N HIS A 125 -2.30 -4.99 -0.40
CA HIS A 125 -2.00 -6.41 -0.31
C HIS A 125 -2.78 -7.08 0.80
N GLY A 126 -3.00 -8.36 0.62
CA GLY A 126 -3.73 -9.18 1.56
C GLY A 126 -3.51 -10.66 1.29
N ARG A 127 -4.44 -11.42 1.72
CA ARG A 127 -4.39 -12.88 1.64
C ARG A 127 -5.79 -13.44 1.54
N SER A 128 -5.98 -14.50 0.73
CA SER A 128 -7.20 -15.29 0.77
C SER A 128 -7.28 -16.14 2.04
N GLU A 129 -8.45 -16.64 2.34
CA GLU A 129 -8.67 -17.61 3.42
C GLU A 129 -7.78 -18.84 3.24
N TYR A 130 -7.34 -19.44 4.34
CA TYR A 130 -6.60 -20.69 4.35
C TYR A 130 -6.91 -21.52 5.60
N SER A 131 -6.76 -22.83 5.49
CA SER A 131 -6.91 -23.74 6.62
C SER A 131 -5.57 -23.83 7.38
N ALA A 132 -5.58 -23.42 8.63
CA ALA A 132 -4.41 -23.55 9.52
C ALA A 132 -4.13 -25.00 9.95
N THR A 133 -5.10 -25.92 9.76
CA THR A 133 -4.98 -27.34 10.10
C THR A 133 -4.50 -28.20 8.94
N GLU A 134 -4.51 -27.65 7.70
CA GLU A 134 -4.17 -28.38 6.47
C GLU A 134 -2.85 -27.92 5.86
N GLY A 135 -1.82 -27.70 6.68
CA GLY A 135 -0.50 -27.33 6.20
C GLY A 135 0.12 -26.17 6.97
N GLU A 136 1.30 -25.78 6.54
CA GLU A 136 2.07 -24.70 7.17
C GLU A 136 2.27 -23.53 6.23
N ARG A 137 2.18 -22.31 6.78
CA ARG A 137 2.45 -21.08 6.08
C ARG A 137 3.36 -20.20 6.92
N ASN A 138 4.57 -19.99 6.43
CA ASN A 138 5.57 -19.16 7.09
C ASN A 138 6.14 -18.15 6.11
N ILE A 139 6.07 -16.86 6.50
CA ILE A 139 6.52 -15.72 5.71
C ILE A 139 7.46 -14.90 6.58
N HIS A 140 8.59 -14.50 6.00
CA HIS A 140 9.41 -13.44 6.55
C HIS A 140 9.17 -12.18 5.74
N GLY A 141 8.83 -11.09 6.41
CA GLY A 141 8.61 -9.78 5.81
C GLY A 141 9.44 -8.72 6.52
N CYS A 142 9.81 -7.70 5.78
CA CYS A 142 10.43 -6.49 6.32
C CYS A 142 9.91 -5.26 5.56
N PHE A 143 9.97 -4.12 6.24
CA PHE A 143 9.72 -2.83 5.63
C PHE A 143 11.06 -2.13 5.40
N LEU A 144 11.18 -1.49 4.23
CA LEU A 144 12.35 -0.72 3.85
C LEU A 144 11.92 0.71 3.55
N GLU A 145 12.71 1.68 4.00
CA GLU A 145 12.48 3.07 3.67
C GLU A 145 12.73 3.33 2.17
N LYS A 146 11.70 3.85 1.50
CA LYS A 146 11.72 4.08 0.05
C LYS A 146 12.88 5.01 -0.36
N ASP A 147 13.09 6.08 0.39
CA ASP A 147 14.15 7.05 0.10
C ASP A 147 15.53 6.42 0.24
N GLN A 148 15.72 5.54 1.23
CA GLN A 148 16.98 4.83 1.40
C GLN A 148 17.27 3.86 0.25
N ILE A 149 16.24 3.15 -0.23
CA ILE A 149 16.38 2.26 -1.41
C ILE A 149 16.77 3.07 -2.64
N LEU A 150 16.04 4.16 -2.91
CA LEU A 150 16.31 5.04 -4.05
C LEU A 150 17.69 5.69 -3.98
N SER A 151 18.11 6.11 -2.79
CA SER A 151 19.45 6.66 -2.55
C SER A 151 20.52 5.63 -2.86
N ASN A 152 20.42 4.42 -2.31
CA ASN A 152 21.38 3.35 -2.56
C ASN A 152 21.43 2.95 -4.03
N TRP A 153 20.28 2.88 -4.71
CA TRP A 153 20.22 2.61 -6.14
C TRP A 153 20.94 3.69 -6.95
N LYS A 154 20.68 4.97 -6.67
CA LYS A 154 21.34 6.11 -7.33
C LYS A 154 22.86 6.06 -7.11
N ILE A 155 23.32 5.85 -5.88
CA ILE A 155 24.74 5.76 -5.55
C ILE A 155 25.41 4.60 -6.31
N ASN A 156 24.78 3.43 -6.34
CA ASN A 156 25.32 2.28 -7.06
C ASN A 156 25.38 2.52 -8.57
N ARG A 157 24.37 3.15 -9.14
CA ARG A 157 24.36 3.54 -10.55
C ARG A 157 25.49 4.52 -10.87
N LEU A 158 25.71 5.53 -10.02
CA LEU A 158 26.80 6.48 -10.19
C LEU A 158 28.19 5.83 -10.10
N LYS A 159 28.32 4.74 -9.33
CA LYS A 159 29.59 3.99 -9.25
C LYS A 159 29.86 3.13 -10.48
N THR A 160 28.83 2.66 -11.13
CA THR A 160 28.93 1.77 -12.32
C THR A 160 28.98 2.55 -13.64
N ASP A 161 28.44 3.77 -13.67
CA ASP A 161 28.44 4.63 -14.84
C ASP A 161 29.78 5.39 -14.90
N SER A 162 30.61 5.11 -15.91
CA SER A 162 31.94 5.69 -16.07
C SER A 162 31.96 7.23 -16.16
N TYR A 163 30.90 7.82 -16.71
CA TYR A 163 30.76 9.27 -16.83
C TYR A 163 30.54 9.95 -15.46
N TRP A 164 29.69 9.38 -14.61
CA TRP A 164 29.38 9.91 -13.29
C TRP A 164 30.46 9.60 -12.25
N SER A 165 31.18 8.50 -12.39
CA SER A 165 32.33 8.18 -11.53
C SER A 165 33.46 9.22 -11.65
N TYR A 166 33.62 9.84 -12.83
CA TYR A 166 34.56 10.93 -13.06
C TYR A 166 34.15 12.20 -12.28
N TRP A 167 32.87 12.61 -12.35
CA TRP A 167 32.35 13.77 -11.62
C TRP A 167 32.39 13.63 -10.11
N LEU A 168 32.11 12.45 -9.55
CA LEU A 168 32.22 12.18 -8.12
C LEU A 168 33.65 12.28 -7.60
N LYS A 169 34.66 12.02 -8.42
CA LYS A 169 36.06 12.22 -8.07
C LYS A 169 36.43 13.69 -8.07
N MET A 170 35.90 14.49 -8.98
CA MET A 170 36.19 15.92 -9.10
C MET A 170 35.48 16.78 -8.03
N SER A 171 34.37 16.38 -7.48
CA SER A 171 33.60 17.11 -6.45
C SER A 171 34.17 16.94 -5.02
N ARG A 172 35.27 16.23 -4.85
CA ARG A 172 35.98 16.05 -3.55
C ARG A 172 37.13 17.01 -3.33
N TYR A 173 37.30 17.99 -4.22
CA TYR A 173 38.23 19.11 -4.11
C TYR A 173 37.46 20.43 -4.24
#